data_22ab839042736ad0ca23cbfd237b6683
#
_entry.id   22ab839042736ad0ca23cbfd237b6683
#
_cell.length_a   1.000
_cell.length_b   1.000
_cell.length_c   1.000
_cell.angle_alpha   90.00
_cell.angle_beta   90.00
_cell.angle_gamma   90.00
#
_symmetry.space_group_name_H-M   'P 1'
#
loop_
_entity.id
_entity.type
_entity.pdbx_description
1 polymer ?
#
loop_
_entity_poly.entity_id
_entity_poly.type
_entity_poly.pdbx_seq_one_letter_code
_entity_poly.pdbx_strand_id
1 'polypeptide(L)'
;MSKFEKDGVNRRELLGTSLTAATLAGTAGLAAGGATIMVANQAPAHAESDDDHHKKAMVPPGKLDEYYGFWSGGHSGEVRVLGLPSMRELIRIPVFNRCSASGWGITNESLQIINESLTPESRAYLDSIGQKAYLNGDLHHPRPSYTDGAYDGRYLFVNDKANTRLARIRLDVMKCDKMVQIPNAHSIHGLRLQRYPRTGYAFCNGENRTPIPNVGKMLDDSKKWSSVFSAVDGDTMQVAWQVIVSGNLDNNDADYKGKYIASTSYNAEEGRTVAEMTASDKDHIVVFNLPAIEQAIKDGKFETINGAKVLDGRKSSKLGITVYIPVANSPHGCNAAPDGKHLIINGKLSPTVTVFAWDKFDDVFAGKIKGEEAIVANLEVGLGPLHTTFDGKGNCYTSLFLDSQVVKWNIDEAIRAYKGEKVNPIKQKLDVHYQIGHINATHGETKEADGKWAVALCKFSKDRFLNVGPMKPENDQLIDISGDKMVLVHDGPTYAEPHDATIVHASKLN
;
A
#
# COMPACT_ATOMS: atom_id res chain seq x y z
N MET A 1 -26.07 -36.84 28.98
CA MET A 1 -25.12 -36.18 29.89
C MET A 1 -23.83 -36.97 29.91
N SER A 2 -22.83 -36.57 29.14
CA SER A 2 -21.50 -37.11 29.16
C SER A 2 -20.51 -35.94 29.29
N LYS A 3 -19.69 -36.04 30.32
CA LYS A 3 -18.60 -35.12 30.65
C LYS A 3 -17.57 -35.15 29.53
N PHE A 4 -17.23 -33.98 28.95
CA PHE A 4 -15.95 -33.76 28.31
C PHE A 4 -15.12 -32.88 29.22
N GLU A 5 -14.06 -33.44 29.77
CA GLU A 5 -13.02 -32.73 30.47
C GLU A 5 -12.15 -31.94 29.52
N LYS A 6 -11.84 -30.71 29.96
CA LYS A 6 -10.95 -29.78 29.30
C LYS A 6 -9.50 -30.12 29.64
N ASP A 7 -8.73 -30.54 28.66
CA ASP A 7 -7.27 -30.43 28.73
C ASP A 7 -6.80 -29.49 27.62
N GLY A 8 -6.74 -28.22 27.94
CA GLY A 8 -6.17 -27.19 27.09
C GLY A 8 -4.66 -27.11 27.37
N VAL A 9 -3.85 -27.67 26.47
CA VAL A 9 -2.40 -27.50 26.50
C VAL A 9 -2.06 -26.05 26.21
N ASN A 10 -1.38 -25.40 27.16
CA ASN A 10 -0.97 -24.00 27.05
C ASN A 10 0.14 -23.87 26.01
N ARG A 11 0.00 -22.93 25.06
CA ARG A 11 0.99 -22.65 24.00
C ARG A 11 2.41 -22.41 24.49
N ARG A 12 2.59 -21.98 25.73
CA ARG A 12 3.91 -21.82 26.37
C ARG A 12 4.60 -23.12 26.70
N GLU A 13 3.84 -24.17 26.98
CA GLU A 13 4.41 -25.50 27.28
C GLU A 13 4.82 -26.22 25.99
N LEU A 14 4.15 -25.94 24.85
CA LEU A 14 4.53 -26.52 23.56
C LEU A 14 5.86 -25.97 23.03
N LEU A 15 6.17 -24.69 23.31
CA LEU A 15 7.44 -24.06 22.91
C LEU A 15 8.60 -24.41 23.87
N GLY A 16 8.31 -24.75 25.13
CA GLY A 16 9.32 -25.16 26.10
C GLY A 16 9.85 -26.57 25.86
N THR A 17 9.06 -27.47 25.30
CA THR A 17 9.44 -28.85 25.02
C THR A 17 10.21 -29.08 23.74
N SER A 18 10.12 -28.14 22.77
CA SER A 18 10.89 -28.24 21.54
C SER A 18 12.33 -27.72 21.63
N LEU A 19 12.67 -26.89 22.63
CA LEU A 19 14.04 -26.40 22.82
C LEU A 19 14.94 -27.38 23.64
N THR A 20 14.35 -28.31 24.38
CA THR A 20 15.12 -29.28 25.18
C THR A 20 15.52 -30.55 24.41
N ALA A 21 14.94 -30.77 23.23
CA ALA A 21 15.29 -31.96 22.42
C ALA A 21 16.48 -31.71 21.45
N ALA A 22 16.92 -30.49 21.27
CA ALA A 22 18.00 -30.15 20.33
C ALA A 22 19.40 -30.10 21.01
N THR A 23 19.47 -30.20 22.35
CA THR A 23 20.74 -30.04 23.08
C THR A 23 21.35 -31.36 23.57
N LEU A 24 20.76 -32.53 23.26
CA LEU A 24 21.22 -33.83 23.76
C LEU A 24 21.78 -34.80 22.67
N ALA A 25 22.00 -34.31 21.46
CA ALA A 25 22.54 -35.16 20.36
C ALA A 25 23.97 -34.78 19.91
N GLY A 26 24.78 -34.15 20.75
CA GLY A 26 26.07 -33.60 20.32
C GLY A 26 27.25 -33.85 21.26
N THR A 27 27.29 -34.97 22.02
CA THR A 27 28.52 -35.34 22.75
C THR A 27 28.80 -36.83 22.66
N ALA A 28 29.34 -37.27 21.53
CA ALA A 28 30.12 -38.54 21.45
C ALA A 28 31.10 -38.43 20.26
N GLY A 29 32.35 -38.29 20.62
CA GLY A 29 33.50 -38.59 19.72
C GLY A 29 34.18 -37.37 19.15
N LEU A 30 35.34 -36.99 19.68
CA LEU A 30 36.53 -36.93 18.88
C LEU A 30 37.81 -36.62 19.65
N ALA A 31 38.78 -37.44 19.42
CA ALA A 31 40.19 -37.18 19.70
C ALA A 31 40.89 -36.70 18.39
N ALA A 32 41.88 -35.81 18.61
CA ALA A 32 43.05 -35.53 17.77
C ALA A 32 42.85 -34.70 16.47
N GLY A 33 43.48 -33.53 16.49
CA GLY A 33 43.80 -32.75 15.30
C GLY A 33 43.96 -31.27 15.64
N GLY A 34 45.13 -30.84 16.12
CA GLY A 34 45.42 -29.42 16.40
C GLY A 34 45.38 -28.56 15.11
N ALA A 35 44.43 -27.66 15.06
CA ALA A 35 44.48 -26.50 14.18
C ALA A 35 44.26 -25.26 15.06
N THR A 36 45.31 -24.50 15.27
CA THR A 36 45.24 -23.20 15.94
C THR A 36 44.48 -22.23 15.03
N ILE A 37 43.20 -22.02 15.35
CA ILE A 37 42.44 -20.93 14.72
C ILE A 37 42.96 -19.63 15.33
N MET A 38 43.75 -18.85 14.58
CA MET A 38 44.00 -17.47 14.92
C MET A 38 42.69 -16.72 14.81
N VAL A 39 42.04 -16.46 15.91
CA VAL A 39 40.98 -15.44 15.99
C VAL A 39 41.68 -14.10 15.83
N ALA A 40 41.61 -13.55 14.62
CA ALA A 40 41.96 -12.15 14.42
C ALA A 40 41.02 -11.33 15.26
N ASN A 41 41.51 -10.72 16.34
CA ASN A 41 40.87 -9.68 17.09
C ASN A 41 40.66 -8.48 16.12
N GLN A 42 39.57 -8.49 15.36
CA GLN A 42 39.07 -7.25 14.80
C GLN A 42 38.56 -6.45 16.00
N ALA A 43 39.19 -5.31 16.26
CA ALA A 43 38.64 -4.32 17.19
C ALA A 43 37.17 -4.10 16.80
N PRO A 44 36.24 -4.07 17.75
CA PRO A 44 34.86 -3.76 17.43
C PRO A 44 34.88 -2.40 16.73
N ALA A 45 34.45 -2.34 15.48
CA ALA A 45 34.02 -1.09 14.88
C ALA A 45 33.10 -0.46 15.95
N HIS A 46 33.35 0.78 16.33
CA HIS A 46 32.49 1.51 17.27
C HIS A 46 31.07 1.38 16.74
N ALA A 47 30.28 0.46 17.29
CA ALA A 47 28.85 0.48 17.12
C ALA A 47 28.41 1.83 17.73
N GLU A 48 27.79 2.70 16.94
CA GLU A 48 27.09 3.86 17.49
C GLU A 48 26.25 3.33 18.65
N SER A 49 26.34 3.96 19.80
CA SER A 49 25.60 3.50 20.98
C SER A 49 24.10 3.69 20.73
N ASP A 50 23.24 2.85 21.27
CA ASP A 50 21.78 2.99 21.18
C ASP A 50 21.33 4.43 21.56
N ASP A 51 22.02 5.07 22.49
CA ASP A 51 21.81 6.46 22.88
C ASP A 51 21.99 7.48 21.74
N ASP A 52 22.92 7.25 20.80
CA ASP A 52 23.17 8.19 19.71
C ASP A 52 22.07 8.07 18.63
N HIS A 53 21.52 6.91 18.43
CA HIS A 53 20.38 6.71 17.52
C HIS A 53 19.10 7.33 18.04
N HIS A 54 18.81 7.20 19.34
CA HIS A 54 17.68 7.87 19.98
C HIS A 54 17.77 9.40 19.93
N LYS A 55 18.98 9.96 20.06
CA LYS A 55 19.21 11.41 19.92
C LYS A 55 18.87 11.93 18.54
N LYS A 56 19.07 11.15 17.46
CA LYS A 56 18.70 11.54 16.09
C LYS A 56 17.19 11.72 15.93
N ALA A 57 16.37 10.95 16.65
CA ALA A 57 14.91 11.05 16.63
C ALA A 57 14.36 12.14 17.56
N MET A 58 15.19 12.80 18.36
CA MET A 58 14.76 13.80 19.33
C MET A 58 14.66 15.18 18.68
N VAL A 59 13.49 15.78 18.78
CA VAL A 59 13.25 17.19 18.40
C VAL A 59 13.19 18.02 19.68
N PRO A 60 14.14 18.96 19.91
CA PRO A 60 14.19 19.76 21.12
C PRO A 60 12.93 20.62 21.31
N PRO A 61 12.58 21.00 22.55
CA PRO A 61 11.48 21.91 22.82
C PRO A 61 11.56 23.20 21.99
N GLY A 62 10.44 23.64 21.41
CA GLY A 62 10.37 24.82 20.57
C GLY A 62 10.91 24.64 19.13
N LYS A 63 11.38 23.48 18.77
CA LYS A 63 11.75 23.14 17.39
C LYS A 63 10.63 22.39 16.67
N LEU A 64 10.58 22.56 15.35
CA LEU A 64 9.66 21.87 14.46
C LEU A 64 10.31 20.60 13.92
N ASP A 65 9.48 19.64 13.57
CA ASP A 65 9.89 18.47 12.83
C ASP A 65 10.29 18.84 11.38
N GLU A 66 11.18 18.09 10.80
CA GLU A 66 11.66 18.31 9.42
C GLU A 66 10.66 17.80 8.38
N TYR A 67 9.94 16.72 8.72
CA TYR A 67 8.93 16.10 7.88
C TYR A 67 7.61 16.00 8.60
N TYR A 68 6.55 15.97 7.82
CA TYR A 68 5.20 15.67 8.28
C TYR A 68 4.67 14.47 7.55
N GLY A 69 4.24 13.48 8.32
CA GLY A 69 3.62 12.28 7.79
C GLY A 69 2.11 12.34 7.95
N PHE A 70 1.41 11.85 6.94
CA PHE A 70 -0.03 11.72 6.92
C PHE A 70 -0.38 10.23 7.05
N TRP A 71 -0.87 9.84 8.23
CA TRP A 71 -1.26 8.47 8.54
C TRP A 71 -2.73 8.25 8.27
N SER A 72 -3.06 7.09 7.70
CA SER A 72 -4.44 6.64 7.70
C SER A 72 -4.90 6.32 9.12
N GLY A 73 -6.09 6.77 9.48
CA GLY A 73 -6.72 6.43 10.75
C GLY A 73 -7.60 5.18 10.68
N GLY A 74 -7.59 4.45 9.56
CA GLY A 74 -8.38 3.24 9.37
C GLY A 74 -9.85 3.47 9.70
N HIS A 75 -10.40 2.63 10.56
CA HIS A 75 -11.81 2.67 10.97
C HIS A 75 -12.21 3.92 11.77
N SER A 76 -11.26 4.75 12.23
CA SER A 76 -11.60 6.05 12.82
C SER A 76 -12.01 7.10 11.79
N GLY A 77 -11.74 6.86 10.49
CA GLY A 77 -12.19 7.70 9.38
C GLY A 77 -11.51 9.06 9.27
N GLU A 78 -10.34 9.23 9.88
CA GLU A 78 -9.58 10.48 9.93
C GLU A 78 -8.15 10.30 9.41
N VAL A 79 -7.51 11.38 9.01
CA VAL A 79 -6.05 11.44 8.80
C VAL A 79 -5.39 11.96 10.05
N ARG A 80 -4.29 11.36 10.45
CA ARG A 80 -3.43 11.85 11.53
C ARG A 80 -2.16 12.41 10.95
N VAL A 81 -1.74 13.56 11.43
CA VAL A 81 -0.49 14.19 11.02
C VAL A 81 0.52 14.03 12.15
N LEU A 82 1.61 13.33 11.85
CA LEU A 82 2.73 13.14 12.77
C LEU A 82 3.95 13.90 12.28
N GLY A 83 4.69 14.49 13.20
CA GLY A 83 6.00 15.07 12.90
C GLY A 83 7.09 14.01 12.90
N LEU A 84 8.01 14.05 11.95
CA LEU A 84 9.21 13.23 11.96
C LEU A 84 10.47 14.12 12.04
N PRO A 85 11.45 13.69 12.86
CA PRO A 85 11.60 12.35 13.45
C PRO A 85 10.93 12.17 14.83
N SER A 86 10.27 13.18 15.41
CA SER A 86 9.76 13.08 16.79
C SER A 86 8.63 12.07 16.99
N MET A 87 7.97 11.63 15.94
CA MET A 87 6.76 10.80 15.94
C MET A 87 5.59 11.37 16.79
N ARG A 88 5.57 12.71 17.00
CA ARG A 88 4.49 13.40 17.71
C ARG A 88 3.25 13.52 16.83
N GLU A 89 2.10 13.14 17.34
CA GLU A 89 0.82 13.48 16.71
C GLU A 89 0.55 14.97 16.90
N LEU A 90 0.32 15.69 15.79
CA LEU A 90 0.16 17.15 15.78
C LEU A 90 -1.27 17.58 15.55
N ILE A 91 -1.98 16.90 14.62
CA ILE A 91 -3.36 17.24 14.26
C ILE A 91 -4.06 15.98 13.73
N ARG A 92 -5.39 15.95 13.90
CA ARG A 92 -6.31 15.02 13.27
C ARG A 92 -7.20 15.75 12.29
N ILE A 93 -7.26 15.29 11.06
CA ILE A 93 -8.10 15.85 10.02
C ILE A 93 -9.30 14.91 9.84
N PRO A 94 -10.50 15.28 10.31
CA PRO A 94 -11.68 14.45 10.13
C PRO A 94 -12.11 14.44 8.67
N VAL A 95 -12.46 13.27 8.15
CA VAL A 95 -12.88 13.07 6.76
C VAL A 95 -14.17 12.29 6.69
N PHE A 96 -14.16 11.02 7.12
CA PHE A 96 -15.31 10.13 7.07
C PHE A 96 -15.99 9.95 8.43
N ASN A 97 -15.48 10.57 9.47
CA ASN A 97 -15.99 10.58 10.83
C ASN A 97 -16.66 11.92 11.18
N ARG A 98 -17.29 11.97 12.35
CA ARG A 98 -17.78 13.21 12.97
C ARG A 98 -16.74 13.74 13.94
N CYS A 99 -16.53 15.05 13.95
CA CYS A 99 -15.62 15.69 14.88
C CYS A 99 -16.23 16.97 15.49
N SER A 100 -16.50 16.94 16.79
CA SER A 100 -17.09 18.09 17.50
C SER A 100 -16.14 19.28 17.59
N ALA A 101 -14.82 19.02 17.73
CA ALA A 101 -13.83 20.07 17.88
C ALA A 101 -13.69 20.95 16.62
N SER A 102 -13.83 20.35 15.42
CA SER A 102 -13.74 21.08 14.14
C SER A 102 -15.11 21.43 13.54
N GLY A 103 -16.21 20.90 14.09
CA GLY A 103 -17.56 21.00 13.52
C GLY A 103 -17.80 20.12 12.27
N TRP A 104 -16.83 19.29 11.88
CA TRP A 104 -16.96 18.39 10.74
C TRP A 104 -18.05 17.34 10.97
N GLY A 105 -18.93 17.14 9.95
CA GLY A 105 -20.11 16.28 10.06
C GLY A 105 -21.23 16.85 10.93
N ILE A 106 -21.15 18.16 11.32
CA ILE A 106 -22.12 18.86 12.15
C ILE A 106 -22.59 20.15 11.47
N THR A 107 -21.66 20.93 10.92
CA THR A 107 -21.96 22.20 10.22
C THR A 107 -22.61 21.93 8.86
N ASN A 108 -23.42 22.88 8.40
CA ASN A 108 -24.09 22.79 7.10
C ASN A 108 -23.07 22.63 5.96
N GLU A 109 -21.93 23.35 6.01
CA GLU A 109 -20.85 23.25 5.02
C GLU A 109 -20.32 21.81 4.91
N SER A 110 -19.94 21.21 6.04
CA SER A 110 -19.41 19.85 6.05
C SER A 110 -20.44 18.81 5.64
N LEU A 111 -21.70 18.96 6.07
CA LEU A 111 -22.81 18.10 5.66
C LEU A 111 -23.10 18.22 4.17
N GLN A 112 -22.97 19.41 3.59
CA GLN A 112 -23.12 19.62 2.16
C GLN A 112 -22.06 18.85 1.38
N ILE A 113 -20.77 18.98 1.73
CA ILE A 113 -19.65 18.26 1.10
C ILE A 113 -19.90 16.74 1.15
N ILE A 114 -20.29 16.22 2.31
CA ILE A 114 -20.54 14.80 2.51
C ILE A 114 -21.74 14.32 1.67
N ASN A 115 -22.83 15.08 1.66
CA ASN A 115 -24.06 14.70 0.96
C ASN A 115 -23.98 14.83 -0.56
N GLU A 116 -23.32 15.86 -1.08
CA GLU A 116 -23.11 16.05 -2.52
C GLU A 116 -22.19 14.97 -3.11
N SER A 117 -21.41 14.29 -2.27
CA SER A 117 -20.53 13.20 -2.68
C SER A 117 -21.26 11.90 -3.05
N LEU A 118 -22.47 11.72 -2.57
CA LEU A 118 -23.16 10.42 -2.62
C LEU A 118 -23.79 10.15 -3.98
N THR A 119 -23.79 8.87 -4.37
CA THR A 119 -24.60 8.42 -5.51
C THR A 119 -26.10 8.58 -5.20
N PRO A 120 -26.96 8.71 -6.23
CA PRO A 120 -28.41 8.79 -6.04
C PRO A 120 -28.97 7.62 -5.21
N GLU A 121 -28.46 6.40 -5.42
CA GLU A 121 -28.88 5.20 -4.69
C GLU A 121 -28.53 5.29 -3.21
N SER A 122 -27.31 5.71 -2.89
CA SER A 122 -26.87 5.90 -1.51
C SER A 122 -27.66 6.99 -0.82
N ARG A 123 -27.96 8.09 -1.53
CA ARG A 123 -28.80 9.17 -1.00
C ARG A 123 -30.22 8.67 -0.70
N ALA A 124 -30.85 7.98 -1.64
CA ALA A 124 -32.17 7.41 -1.46
C ALA A 124 -32.25 6.41 -0.29
N TYR A 125 -31.20 5.59 -0.13
CA TYR A 125 -31.11 4.68 1.02
C TYR A 125 -31.04 5.44 2.35
N LEU A 126 -30.16 6.44 2.48
CA LEU A 126 -30.04 7.24 3.70
C LEU A 126 -31.34 7.97 4.03
N ASP A 127 -32.03 8.51 3.04
CA ASP A 127 -33.33 9.16 3.23
C ASP A 127 -34.38 8.17 3.74
N SER A 128 -34.36 6.93 3.23
CA SER A 128 -35.31 5.89 3.65
C SER A 128 -35.18 5.48 5.13
N ILE A 129 -33.98 5.64 5.71
CA ILE A 129 -33.67 5.32 7.10
C ILE A 129 -33.56 6.57 7.98
N GLY A 130 -33.88 7.76 7.45
CA GLY A 130 -33.82 9.03 8.17
C GLY A 130 -32.43 9.52 8.53
N GLN A 131 -31.37 9.04 7.83
CA GLN A 131 -30.00 9.45 8.04
C GLN A 131 -29.60 10.61 7.09
N LYS A 132 -28.91 11.60 7.64
CA LYS A 132 -28.52 12.80 6.88
C LYS A 132 -27.18 12.65 6.12
N ALA A 133 -26.29 11.78 6.59
CA ALA A 133 -24.97 11.62 6.01
C ALA A 133 -24.33 10.28 6.43
N TYR A 134 -23.39 9.78 5.62
CA TYR A 134 -22.46 8.75 6.04
C TYR A 134 -21.32 9.39 6.86
N LEU A 135 -21.27 9.08 8.16
CA LEU A 135 -20.28 9.58 9.10
C LEU A 135 -19.48 8.43 9.72
N ASN A 136 -19.22 7.43 8.92
CA ASN A 136 -18.32 6.32 9.19
C ASN A 136 -17.55 6.00 7.92
N GLY A 137 -16.37 5.43 8.06
CA GLY A 137 -15.55 5.03 6.92
C GLY A 137 -14.31 4.29 7.38
N ASP A 138 -13.64 3.70 6.39
CA ASP A 138 -12.35 3.03 6.55
C ASP A 138 -11.34 3.78 5.69
N LEU A 139 -10.65 4.76 6.30
CA LEU A 139 -9.65 5.58 5.63
C LEU A 139 -8.38 4.77 5.43
N HIS A 140 -8.01 4.55 4.17
CA HIS A 140 -6.99 3.55 3.83
C HIS A 140 -5.67 4.14 3.36
N HIS A 141 -5.63 4.86 2.25
CA HIS A 141 -4.38 5.35 1.63
C HIS A 141 -4.36 6.88 1.53
N PRO A 142 -3.51 7.58 2.26
CA PRO A 142 -3.23 8.99 2.04
C PRO A 142 -2.21 9.18 0.93
N ARG A 143 -2.51 10.06 -0.06
CA ARG A 143 -1.63 10.33 -1.21
C ARG A 143 -1.59 11.81 -1.54
N PRO A 144 -0.44 12.49 -1.37
CA PRO A 144 -0.28 13.89 -1.76
C PRO A 144 -0.31 14.06 -3.27
N SER A 145 -0.79 15.21 -3.75
CA SER A 145 -0.75 15.57 -5.16
C SER A 145 0.67 15.82 -5.66
N TYR A 146 0.84 15.63 -6.97
CA TYR A 146 2.12 15.72 -7.66
C TYR A 146 2.13 16.84 -8.71
N THR A 147 3.32 17.41 -8.90
CA THR A 147 3.72 18.16 -10.09
C THR A 147 5.09 17.66 -10.52
N ASP A 148 5.24 17.28 -11.79
CA ASP A 148 6.50 16.76 -12.38
C ASP A 148 7.17 15.63 -11.58
N GLY A 149 6.35 14.75 -10.96
CA GLY A 149 6.81 13.58 -10.22
C GLY A 149 7.29 13.87 -8.79
N ALA A 150 7.09 15.08 -8.28
CA ALA A 150 7.35 15.49 -6.91
C ALA A 150 6.06 15.88 -6.19
N TYR A 151 6.02 15.78 -4.86
CA TYR A 151 4.91 16.31 -4.09
C TYR A 151 4.84 17.84 -4.23
N ASP A 152 3.64 18.36 -4.47
CA ASP A 152 3.44 19.79 -4.73
C ASP A 152 2.80 20.56 -3.54
N GLY A 153 2.46 19.85 -2.47
CA GLY A 153 1.93 20.43 -1.24
C GLY A 153 0.51 21.01 -1.31
N ARG A 154 -0.20 20.82 -2.43
CA ARG A 154 -1.54 21.40 -2.60
C ARG A 154 -2.64 20.58 -1.95
N TYR A 155 -2.67 19.28 -2.25
CA TYR A 155 -3.75 18.39 -1.86
C TYR A 155 -3.23 17.06 -1.30
N LEU A 156 -4.05 16.48 -0.43
CA LEU A 156 -3.96 15.08 -0.03
C LEU A 156 -5.26 14.39 -0.41
N PHE A 157 -5.17 13.28 -1.12
CA PHE A 157 -6.30 12.42 -1.46
C PHE A 157 -6.32 11.23 -0.52
N VAL A 158 -7.51 10.83 -0.09
CA VAL A 158 -7.70 9.67 0.79
C VAL A 158 -8.95 8.89 0.38
N ASN A 159 -8.86 7.56 0.41
CA ASN A 159 -9.98 6.70 0.07
C ASN A 159 -10.66 6.10 1.29
N ASP A 160 -11.96 5.86 1.15
CA ASP A 160 -12.81 5.11 2.06
C ASP A 160 -13.08 3.73 1.47
N LYS A 161 -12.41 2.73 2.01
CA LYS A 161 -12.57 1.36 1.54
C LYS A 161 -13.99 0.84 1.76
N ALA A 162 -14.59 1.15 2.91
CA ALA A 162 -15.89 0.62 3.30
C ALA A 162 -17.06 1.15 2.44
N ASN A 163 -17.06 2.45 2.09
CA ASN A 163 -18.20 3.09 1.42
C ASN A 163 -17.84 3.65 0.03
N THR A 164 -16.77 3.19 -0.55
CA THR A 164 -16.32 3.52 -1.93
C THR A 164 -16.17 5.01 -2.22
N ARG A 165 -15.71 5.80 -1.23
CA ARG A 165 -15.53 7.24 -1.39
C ARG A 165 -14.06 7.61 -1.59
N LEU A 166 -13.84 8.69 -2.34
CA LEU A 166 -12.57 9.41 -2.40
C LEU A 166 -12.79 10.82 -1.87
N ALA A 167 -11.92 11.27 -0.97
CA ALA A 167 -11.93 12.62 -0.44
C ALA A 167 -10.64 13.35 -0.78
N ARG A 168 -10.74 14.68 -0.95
CA ARG A 168 -9.61 15.57 -1.16
C ARG A 168 -9.50 16.53 0.03
N ILE A 169 -8.29 16.64 0.57
CA ILE A 169 -7.93 17.54 1.67
C ILE A 169 -7.04 18.63 1.10
N ARG A 170 -7.35 19.88 1.36
CA ARG A 170 -6.47 21.01 1.10
C ARG A 170 -5.41 21.09 2.20
N LEU A 171 -4.14 21.04 1.80
CA LEU A 171 -3.03 21.02 2.74
C LEU A 171 -2.72 22.41 3.33
N ASP A 172 -3.08 23.49 2.64
CA ASP A 172 -2.93 24.87 3.14
C ASP A 172 -3.83 25.20 4.34
N VAL A 173 -4.94 24.47 4.52
CA VAL A 173 -5.90 24.63 5.63
C VAL A 173 -6.14 23.34 6.40
N MET A 174 -5.49 22.23 6.04
CA MET A 174 -5.64 20.90 6.64
C MET A 174 -7.11 20.49 6.81
N LYS A 175 -7.92 20.67 5.76
CA LYS A 175 -9.37 20.41 5.79
C LYS A 175 -9.83 19.74 4.51
N CYS A 176 -10.73 18.75 4.64
CA CYS A 176 -11.42 18.15 3.50
C CYS A 176 -12.32 19.20 2.83
N ASP A 177 -12.17 19.38 1.52
CA ASP A 177 -12.93 20.35 0.74
C ASP A 177 -13.87 19.72 -0.27
N LYS A 178 -13.59 18.51 -0.72
CA LYS A 178 -14.42 17.77 -1.67
C LYS A 178 -14.37 16.27 -1.42
N MET A 179 -15.45 15.61 -1.82
CA MET A 179 -15.59 14.17 -1.73
C MET A 179 -16.42 13.65 -2.90
N VAL A 180 -16.21 12.41 -3.32
CA VAL A 180 -17.03 11.71 -4.32
C VAL A 180 -17.19 10.25 -3.93
N GLN A 181 -18.39 9.70 -4.08
CA GLN A 181 -18.64 8.26 -4.01
C GLN A 181 -18.48 7.67 -5.41
N ILE A 182 -17.69 6.61 -5.53
CA ILE A 182 -17.37 5.95 -6.80
C ILE A 182 -18.46 4.90 -7.08
N PRO A 183 -19.26 5.05 -8.16
CA PRO A 183 -20.28 4.07 -8.51
C PRO A 183 -19.67 2.78 -9.08
N ASN A 184 -20.47 1.75 -9.22
CA ASN A 184 -20.09 0.47 -9.84
C ASN A 184 -18.90 -0.25 -9.18
N ALA A 185 -18.50 0.16 -8.00
CA ALA A 185 -17.38 -0.39 -7.27
C ALA A 185 -17.83 -1.01 -5.94
N HIS A 186 -16.99 -1.87 -5.41
CA HIS A 186 -17.07 -2.38 -4.05
C HIS A 186 -15.67 -2.38 -3.45
N SER A 187 -15.52 -1.85 -2.23
CA SER A 187 -14.25 -1.83 -1.51
C SER A 187 -13.14 -1.13 -2.30
N ILE A 188 -13.11 0.20 -2.30
CA ILE A 188 -12.02 0.97 -2.93
C ILE A 188 -10.76 0.80 -2.10
N HIS A 189 -9.84 -0.07 -2.56
CA HIS A 189 -8.59 -0.36 -1.85
C HIS A 189 -7.43 0.47 -2.37
N GLY A 190 -6.81 0.11 -3.49
CA GLY A 190 -5.67 0.85 -4.04
C GLY A 190 -6.03 2.28 -4.42
N LEU A 191 -5.20 3.24 -4.00
CA LEU A 191 -5.25 4.64 -4.41
C LEU A 191 -3.85 5.10 -4.81
N ARG A 192 -3.70 5.56 -6.04
CA ARG A 192 -2.51 6.26 -6.52
C ARG A 192 -2.91 7.45 -7.39
N LEU A 193 -2.01 8.40 -7.51
CA LEU A 193 -2.26 9.60 -8.27
C LEU A 193 -1.39 9.64 -9.53
N GLN A 194 -1.90 10.28 -10.57
CA GLN A 194 -1.10 10.61 -11.73
C GLN A 194 0.06 11.52 -11.31
N ARG A 195 1.29 11.14 -11.68
CA ARG A 195 2.50 11.86 -11.27
C ARG A 195 2.97 12.91 -12.28
N TYR A 196 2.62 12.74 -13.53
CA TYR A 196 3.11 13.60 -14.61
C TYR A 196 1.98 13.93 -15.62
N PRO A 197 1.92 15.16 -16.14
CA PRO A 197 2.73 16.33 -15.73
C PRO A 197 2.35 16.85 -14.34
N ARG A 198 1.14 16.59 -13.90
CA ARG A 198 0.60 16.85 -12.56
C ARG A 198 -0.49 15.82 -12.23
N THR A 199 -0.98 15.87 -11.01
CA THR A 199 -2.17 15.11 -10.64
C THR A 199 -3.40 15.64 -11.36
N GLY A 200 -3.72 15.00 -12.49
CA GLY A 200 -4.98 15.16 -13.21
C GLY A 200 -6.00 14.13 -12.79
N TYR A 201 -5.53 12.89 -12.49
CA TYR A 201 -6.38 11.80 -12.04
C TYR A 201 -5.92 11.23 -10.71
N ALA A 202 -6.90 10.84 -9.88
CA ALA A 202 -6.74 9.90 -8.79
C ALA A 202 -7.27 8.54 -9.24
N PHE A 203 -6.43 7.51 -9.20
CA PHE A 203 -6.75 6.15 -9.64
C PHE A 203 -7.16 5.30 -8.46
N CYS A 204 -8.35 4.71 -8.53
CA CYS A 204 -8.96 3.93 -7.47
C CYS A 204 -9.31 2.52 -7.93
N ASN A 205 -8.89 1.53 -7.17
CA ASN A 205 -9.17 0.12 -7.43
C ASN A 205 -10.46 -0.33 -6.73
N GLY A 206 -11.36 -0.99 -7.45
CA GLY A 206 -12.37 -1.84 -6.84
C GLY A 206 -11.74 -3.18 -6.45
N GLU A 207 -11.58 -3.43 -5.15
CA GLU A 207 -10.91 -4.65 -4.67
C GLU A 207 -11.76 -5.89 -4.89
N ASN A 208 -13.06 -5.78 -4.66
CA ASN A 208 -13.96 -6.91 -4.78
C ASN A 208 -14.85 -6.77 -6.02
N ARG A 209 -15.18 -7.91 -6.62
CA ARG A 209 -16.17 -7.94 -7.69
C ARG A 209 -17.55 -7.59 -7.16
N THR A 210 -18.33 -6.91 -7.97
CA THR A 210 -19.70 -6.53 -7.68
C THR A 210 -20.54 -6.59 -8.95
N PRO A 211 -21.88 -6.73 -8.85
CA PRO A 211 -22.73 -6.58 -10.03
C PRO A 211 -22.49 -5.22 -10.70
N ILE A 212 -22.45 -5.18 -12.01
CA ILE A 212 -22.37 -3.93 -12.76
C ILE A 212 -23.60 -3.83 -13.66
N PRO A 213 -24.48 -2.85 -13.42
CA PRO A 213 -24.44 -1.75 -12.43
C PRO A 213 -24.61 -2.22 -10.97
N ASN A 214 -23.87 -1.59 -10.04
CA ASN A 214 -23.99 -1.86 -8.61
C ASN A 214 -25.11 -0.98 -8.00
N VAL A 215 -26.34 -1.48 -8.04
CA VAL A 215 -27.56 -0.79 -7.55
C VAL A 215 -28.35 -1.66 -6.57
N GLY A 216 -27.70 -2.61 -5.92
CA GLY A 216 -28.33 -3.55 -4.98
C GLY A 216 -29.24 -4.59 -5.65
N LYS A 217 -29.13 -4.77 -6.96
CA LYS A 217 -29.87 -5.74 -7.76
C LYS A 217 -28.93 -6.72 -8.44
N MET A 218 -29.46 -7.79 -9.03
CA MET A 218 -28.70 -8.81 -9.78
C MET A 218 -27.62 -9.53 -8.96
N LEU A 219 -27.88 -9.68 -7.66
CA LEU A 219 -26.95 -10.37 -6.76
C LEU A 219 -26.79 -11.87 -7.10
N ASP A 220 -27.79 -12.46 -7.74
CA ASP A 220 -27.81 -13.89 -8.09
C ASP A 220 -27.10 -14.22 -9.41
N ASP A 221 -26.83 -13.22 -10.24
CA ASP A 221 -26.17 -13.40 -11.55
C ASP A 221 -24.68 -13.07 -11.50
N SER A 222 -23.87 -14.05 -11.12
CA SER A 222 -22.41 -13.90 -11.03
C SER A 222 -21.71 -13.53 -12.34
N LYS A 223 -22.35 -13.74 -13.50
CA LYS A 223 -21.81 -13.35 -14.80
C LYS A 223 -21.74 -11.84 -14.99
N LYS A 224 -22.54 -11.10 -14.22
CA LYS A 224 -22.55 -9.64 -14.20
C LYS A 224 -21.59 -9.04 -13.18
N TRP A 225 -20.90 -9.87 -12.42
CA TRP A 225 -19.95 -9.42 -11.40
C TRP A 225 -18.57 -9.18 -12.00
N SER A 226 -18.05 -7.98 -11.77
CA SER A 226 -16.71 -7.59 -12.20
C SER A 226 -16.13 -6.57 -11.22
N SER A 227 -14.82 -6.35 -11.27
CA SER A 227 -14.16 -5.22 -10.64
C SER A 227 -14.01 -4.07 -11.64
N VAL A 228 -13.91 -2.86 -11.11
CA VAL A 228 -13.64 -1.66 -11.90
C VAL A 228 -12.39 -0.94 -11.42
N PHE A 229 -11.62 -0.44 -12.37
CA PHE A 229 -10.59 0.55 -12.16
C PHE A 229 -11.18 1.92 -12.47
N SER A 230 -11.10 2.86 -11.54
CA SER A 230 -11.75 4.16 -11.65
C SER A 230 -10.74 5.29 -11.66
N ALA A 231 -10.91 6.25 -12.55
CA ALA A 231 -10.21 7.53 -12.52
C ALA A 231 -11.14 8.63 -12.07
N VAL A 232 -10.77 9.33 -11.02
CA VAL A 232 -11.43 10.54 -10.54
C VAL A 232 -10.59 11.75 -10.95
N ASP A 233 -11.22 12.73 -11.58
CA ASP A 233 -10.59 14.02 -11.88
C ASP A 233 -10.21 14.74 -10.57
N GLY A 234 -8.93 15.02 -10.40
CA GLY A 234 -8.39 15.55 -9.15
C GLY A 234 -8.78 17.00 -8.86
N ASP A 235 -9.16 17.77 -9.87
CA ASP A 235 -9.59 19.17 -9.71
C ASP A 235 -11.08 19.25 -9.37
N THR A 236 -11.92 18.53 -10.12
CA THR A 236 -13.39 18.58 -9.98
C THR A 236 -13.91 17.60 -8.94
N MET A 237 -13.17 16.54 -8.66
CA MET A 237 -13.59 15.41 -7.82
C MET A 237 -14.83 14.70 -8.39
N GLN A 238 -14.85 14.50 -9.70
CA GLN A 238 -15.87 13.70 -10.38
C GLN A 238 -15.25 12.48 -11.01
N VAL A 239 -16.00 11.38 -11.09
CA VAL A 239 -15.54 10.18 -11.80
C VAL A 239 -15.43 10.48 -13.28
N ALA A 240 -14.22 10.52 -13.80
CA ALA A 240 -13.95 10.82 -15.19
C ALA A 240 -14.28 9.64 -16.11
N TRP A 241 -13.87 8.45 -15.70
CA TRP A 241 -14.10 7.18 -16.40
C TRP A 241 -13.81 5.97 -15.51
N GLN A 242 -14.31 4.81 -15.94
CA GLN A 242 -14.06 3.51 -15.32
C GLN A 242 -13.68 2.47 -16.38
N VAL A 243 -12.90 1.49 -16.00
CA VAL A 243 -12.55 0.32 -16.83
C VAL A 243 -12.95 -0.95 -16.09
N ILE A 244 -13.84 -1.77 -16.68
CA ILE A 244 -14.16 -3.12 -16.19
C ILE A 244 -12.97 -4.03 -16.47
N VAL A 245 -12.56 -4.83 -15.48
CA VAL A 245 -11.42 -5.72 -15.58
C VAL A 245 -11.79 -7.18 -15.30
N SER A 246 -10.94 -8.10 -15.71
CA SER A 246 -10.97 -9.50 -15.29
C SER A 246 -10.23 -9.66 -13.98
N GLY A 247 -10.83 -10.35 -13.00
CA GLY A 247 -10.29 -10.52 -11.66
C GLY A 247 -10.65 -9.35 -10.74
N ASN A 248 -10.02 -9.31 -9.57
CA ASN A 248 -10.08 -8.19 -8.62
C ASN A 248 -8.92 -7.21 -8.86
N LEU A 249 -8.89 -6.11 -8.12
CA LEU A 249 -7.78 -5.16 -8.14
C LEU A 249 -7.38 -4.81 -6.69
N ASP A 250 -6.11 -4.97 -6.36
CA ASP A 250 -5.63 -4.67 -5.00
C ASP A 250 -4.91 -3.31 -4.92
N ASN A 251 -3.63 -3.25 -5.22
CA ASN A 251 -2.87 -2.01 -5.26
C ASN A 251 -2.57 -1.57 -6.69
N ASN A 252 -2.37 -0.28 -6.88
CA ASN A 252 -1.97 0.27 -8.17
C ASN A 252 -0.81 1.23 -8.02
N ASP A 253 -0.13 1.52 -9.13
CA ASP A 253 0.78 2.65 -9.23
C ASP A 253 0.88 3.16 -10.67
N ALA A 254 1.27 4.43 -10.82
CA ALA A 254 1.41 5.12 -12.10
C ALA A 254 2.87 5.39 -12.41
N ASP A 255 3.21 5.40 -13.68
CA ASP A 255 4.53 5.78 -14.15
C ASP A 255 4.80 7.29 -13.96
N TYR A 256 6.03 7.71 -14.24
CA TYR A 256 6.45 9.12 -14.20
C TYR A 256 6.37 9.82 -15.56
N LYS A 257 5.64 9.24 -16.54
CA LYS A 257 5.46 9.78 -17.89
C LYS A 257 4.00 10.08 -18.21
N GLY A 258 3.07 9.70 -17.30
CA GLY A 258 1.62 9.84 -17.52
C GLY A 258 1.10 8.92 -18.62
N LYS A 259 1.70 7.74 -18.78
CA LYS A 259 1.39 6.82 -19.87
C LYS A 259 0.77 5.51 -19.38
N TYR A 260 1.31 4.93 -18.33
CA TYR A 260 0.89 3.63 -17.83
C TYR A 260 0.52 3.67 -16.36
N ILE A 261 -0.49 2.88 -16.03
CA ILE A 261 -0.83 2.52 -14.66
C ILE A 261 -0.82 1.00 -14.58
N ALA A 262 -0.23 0.44 -13.54
CA ALA A 262 -0.30 -0.98 -13.25
C ALA A 262 -1.10 -1.23 -11.98
N SER A 263 -1.79 -2.36 -11.92
CA SER A 263 -2.51 -2.81 -10.73
C SER A 263 -2.27 -4.29 -10.51
N THR A 264 -2.11 -4.70 -9.26
CA THR A 264 -2.05 -6.10 -8.86
C THR A 264 -3.46 -6.69 -8.79
N SER A 265 -3.58 -7.96 -9.17
CA SER A 265 -4.79 -8.77 -9.05
C SER A 265 -4.42 -10.10 -8.43
N TYR A 266 -4.96 -10.38 -7.27
CA TYR A 266 -4.77 -11.64 -6.56
C TYR A 266 -6.13 -12.34 -6.41
N ASN A 267 -6.11 -13.67 -6.29
CA ASN A 267 -7.33 -14.46 -6.21
C ASN A 267 -8.32 -14.04 -7.30
N ALA A 268 -7.90 -14.16 -8.55
CA ALA A 268 -8.76 -13.89 -9.67
C ALA A 268 -10.04 -14.73 -9.51
N GLU A 269 -11.14 -14.13 -9.20
CA GLU A 269 -12.35 -14.74 -8.64
C GLU A 269 -13.29 -15.24 -9.76
N GLU A 270 -12.79 -15.99 -10.75
CA GLU A 270 -13.63 -16.53 -11.81
C GLU A 270 -14.31 -17.85 -11.42
N GLY A 271 -13.82 -18.51 -10.37
CA GLY A 271 -14.41 -19.71 -9.78
C GLY A 271 -15.30 -19.43 -8.57
N ARG A 272 -16.27 -20.31 -8.31
CA ARG A 272 -17.13 -20.26 -7.11
C ARG A 272 -16.65 -21.21 -6.02
N THR A 273 -15.84 -22.18 -6.36
CA THR A 273 -15.23 -23.14 -5.44
C THR A 273 -13.72 -23.00 -5.47
N VAL A 274 -13.04 -23.45 -4.41
CA VAL A 274 -11.57 -23.45 -4.37
C VAL A 274 -10.97 -24.20 -5.57
N ALA A 275 -11.57 -25.30 -5.98
CA ALA A 275 -11.12 -26.06 -7.14
C ALA A 275 -11.26 -25.28 -8.45
N GLU A 276 -12.38 -24.58 -8.67
CA GLU A 276 -12.59 -23.74 -9.84
C GLU A 276 -11.65 -22.52 -9.82
N MET A 277 -11.46 -21.86 -8.68
CA MET A 277 -10.53 -20.77 -8.51
C MET A 277 -9.10 -21.20 -8.83
N THR A 278 -8.67 -22.35 -8.33
CA THR A 278 -7.33 -22.90 -8.61
C THR A 278 -7.16 -23.27 -10.09
N ALA A 279 -8.21 -23.72 -10.76
CA ALA A 279 -8.15 -24.13 -12.15
C ALA A 279 -8.21 -22.97 -13.16
N SER A 280 -8.97 -21.92 -12.83
CA SER A 280 -9.28 -20.82 -13.76
C SER A 280 -8.39 -19.60 -13.58
N ASP A 281 -7.79 -19.41 -12.41
CA ASP A 281 -7.22 -18.13 -12.03
C ASP A 281 -5.71 -18.18 -11.83
N LYS A 282 -5.03 -17.38 -12.64
CA LYS A 282 -3.64 -17.04 -12.43
C LYS A 282 -3.56 -15.60 -11.95
N ASP A 283 -2.86 -15.40 -10.86
CA ASP A 283 -2.53 -14.09 -10.35
C ASP A 283 -1.74 -13.31 -11.41
N HIS A 284 -2.06 -12.04 -11.54
CA HIS A 284 -1.51 -11.21 -12.61
C HIS A 284 -1.40 -9.73 -12.19
N ILE A 285 -0.70 -8.96 -12.98
CA ILE A 285 -0.87 -7.51 -13.02
C ILE A 285 -1.73 -7.14 -14.22
N VAL A 286 -2.52 -6.07 -14.06
CA VAL A 286 -3.19 -5.39 -15.17
C VAL A 286 -2.45 -4.09 -15.43
N VAL A 287 -2.00 -3.87 -16.66
CA VAL A 287 -1.42 -2.60 -17.08
C VAL A 287 -2.41 -1.87 -17.95
N PHE A 288 -2.69 -0.62 -17.61
CA PHE A 288 -3.60 0.28 -18.30
C PHE A 288 -2.80 1.28 -19.13
N ASN A 289 -3.20 1.46 -20.40
CA ASN A 289 -2.63 2.46 -21.30
C ASN A 289 -3.49 3.72 -21.25
N LEU A 290 -3.07 4.73 -20.48
CA LEU A 290 -3.85 5.96 -20.26
C LEU A 290 -4.16 6.71 -21.56
N PRO A 291 -3.21 6.99 -22.47
CA PRO A 291 -3.53 7.60 -23.76
C PRO A 291 -4.56 6.82 -24.60
N ALA A 292 -4.49 5.48 -24.58
CA ALA A 292 -5.46 4.66 -25.30
C ALA A 292 -6.86 4.72 -24.68
N ILE A 293 -6.96 4.78 -23.35
CA ILE A 293 -8.22 4.98 -22.63
C ILE A 293 -8.82 6.33 -22.99
N GLU A 294 -8.05 7.41 -22.89
CA GLU A 294 -8.50 8.77 -23.25
C GLU A 294 -8.95 8.88 -24.71
N GLN A 295 -8.23 8.22 -25.61
CA GLN A 295 -8.63 8.16 -27.02
C GLN A 295 -9.94 7.39 -27.22
N ALA A 296 -10.11 6.24 -26.55
CA ALA A 296 -11.35 5.47 -26.61
C ALA A 296 -12.55 6.27 -26.09
N ILE A 297 -12.35 7.10 -25.06
CA ILE A 297 -13.39 8.02 -24.56
C ILE A 297 -13.73 9.10 -25.59
N LYS A 298 -12.73 9.72 -26.20
CA LYS A 298 -12.93 10.73 -27.28
C LYS A 298 -13.68 10.12 -28.47
N ASP A 299 -13.41 8.88 -28.80
CA ASP A 299 -14.06 8.12 -29.87
C ASP A 299 -15.47 7.63 -29.49
N GLY A 300 -15.94 7.87 -28.27
CA GLY A 300 -17.25 7.41 -27.80
C GLY A 300 -17.34 5.90 -27.53
N LYS A 301 -16.22 5.20 -27.36
CA LYS A 301 -16.16 3.74 -27.17
C LYS A 301 -16.36 3.36 -25.70
N PHE A 302 -17.42 3.84 -25.09
CA PHE A 302 -17.80 3.54 -23.71
C PHE A 302 -19.30 3.35 -23.58
N GLU A 303 -19.72 2.71 -22.48
CA GLU A 303 -21.12 2.69 -22.04
C GLU A 303 -21.29 3.63 -20.86
N THR A 304 -22.47 4.24 -20.73
CA THR A 304 -22.82 5.02 -19.53
C THR A 304 -23.54 4.12 -18.55
N ILE A 305 -22.89 3.83 -17.41
CA ILE A 305 -23.44 2.97 -16.34
C ILE A 305 -23.40 3.74 -15.03
N ASN A 306 -24.55 3.93 -14.39
CA ASN A 306 -24.68 4.73 -13.15
C ASN A 306 -24.00 6.11 -13.25
N GLY A 307 -24.18 6.79 -14.39
CA GLY A 307 -23.60 8.10 -14.64
C GLY A 307 -22.10 8.14 -14.98
N ALA A 308 -21.40 7.01 -14.87
CA ALA A 308 -19.99 6.93 -15.24
C ALA A 308 -19.79 6.44 -16.69
N LYS A 309 -18.73 6.92 -17.37
CA LYS A 309 -18.25 6.38 -18.64
C LYS A 309 -17.45 5.12 -18.37
N VAL A 310 -17.96 3.97 -18.79
CA VAL A 310 -17.39 2.64 -18.50
C VAL A 310 -16.87 2.00 -19.78
N LEU A 311 -15.60 1.62 -19.78
CA LEU A 311 -14.94 0.91 -20.87
C LEU A 311 -14.74 -0.55 -20.50
N ASP A 312 -14.77 -1.43 -21.49
CA ASP A 312 -14.42 -2.85 -21.31
C ASP A 312 -12.91 -3.05 -21.47
N GLY A 313 -12.23 -3.32 -20.37
CA GLY A 313 -10.81 -3.68 -20.32
C GLY A 313 -10.55 -5.15 -19.98
N ARG A 314 -11.56 -6.02 -19.97
CA ARG A 314 -11.39 -7.47 -19.69
C ARG A 314 -10.49 -8.13 -20.72
N LYS A 315 -9.92 -9.30 -20.36
CA LYS A 315 -9.05 -10.10 -21.24
C LYS A 315 -9.67 -10.39 -22.62
N SER A 316 -10.99 -10.44 -22.71
CA SER A 316 -11.73 -10.65 -23.95
C SER A 316 -11.93 -9.39 -24.79
N SER A 317 -11.68 -8.21 -24.24
CA SER A 317 -11.87 -6.93 -24.91
C SER A 317 -10.88 -6.72 -26.05
N LYS A 318 -11.35 -6.07 -27.10
CA LYS A 318 -10.52 -5.71 -28.27
C LYS A 318 -10.17 -4.22 -28.30
N LEU A 319 -10.45 -3.47 -27.22
CA LEU A 319 -10.12 -2.04 -27.16
C LEU A 319 -8.61 -1.77 -27.08
N GLY A 320 -7.80 -2.76 -26.66
CA GLY A 320 -6.36 -2.60 -26.56
C GLY A 320 -5.90 -1.63 -25.48
N ILE A 321 -6.75 -1.38 -24.47
CA ILE A 321 -6.48 -0.41 -23.38
C ILE A 321 -5.82 -1.07 -22.16
N THR A 322 -5.79 -2.40 -22.11
CA THR A 322 -5.22 -3.18 -21.00
C THR A 322 -4.39 -4.36 -21.50
N VAL A 323 -3.39 -4.74 -20.73
CA VAL A 323 -2.69 -6.03 -20.86
C VAL A 323 -2.65 -6.70 -19.49
N TYR A 324 -2.65 -8.04 -19.50
CA TYR A 324 -2.64 -8.89 -18.31
C TYR A 324 -1.38 -9.73 -18.31
N ILE A 325 -0.55 -9.59 -17.28
CA ILE A 325 0.75 -10.26 -17.22
C ILE A 325 0.79 -11.13 -15.95
N PRO A 326 0.96 -12.47 -16.09
CA PRO A 326 1.08 -13.37 -14.96
C PRO A 326 2.26 -12.99 -14.05
N VAL A 327 2.07 -13.07 -12.75
CA VAL A 327 3.10 -12.85 -11.73
C VAL A 327 3.00 -13.90 -10.63
N ALA A 328 3.94 -13.88 -9.68
CA ALA A 328 3.98 -14.80 -8.55
C ALA A 328 2.73 -14.64 -7.64
N ASN A 329 2.46 -15.70 -6.88
CA ASN A 329 1.23 -15.88 -6.11
C ASN A 329 0.87 -14.72 -5.18
N SER A 330 -0.39 -14.29 -5.26
CA SER A 330 -1.01 -13.27 -4.43
C SER A 330 -0.26 -11.94 -4.46
N PRO A 331 -0.02 -11.35 -5.66
CA PRO A 331 0.67 -10.07 -5.77
C PRO A 331 -0.12 -9.00 -5.01
N HIS A 332 0.58 -8.21 -4.19
CA HIS A 332 -0.05 -7.21 -3.33
C HIS A 332 0.47 -5.80 -3.64
N GLY A 333 1.65 -5.43 -3.15
CA GLY A 333 2.23 -4.12 -3.41
C GLY A 333 2.55 -3.90 -4.87
N CYS A 334 2.24 -2.70 -5.35
CA CYS A 334 2.53 -2.20 -6.69
C CYS A 334 3.19 -0.83 -6.51
N ASN A 335 4.51 -0.73 -6.74
CA ASN A 335 5.30 0.42 -6.34
C ASN A 335 6.23 0.87 -7.48
N ALA A 336 5.99 2.06 -8.02
CA ALA A 336 6.86 2.67 -9.04
C ALA A 336 8.11 3.29 -8.39
N ALA A 337 9.27 2.89 -8.86
CA ALA A 337 10.54 3.39 -8.35
C ALA A 337 10.78 4.86 -8.74
N PRO A 338 11.44 5.66 -7.87
CA PRO A 338 11.77 7.08 -8.13
C PRO A 338 12.61 7.32 -9.39
N ASP A 339 13.30 6.31 -9.87
CA ASP A 339 14.09 6.37 -11.09
C ASP A 339 13.23 6.55 -12.36
N GLY A 340 11.91 6.39 -12.23
CA GLY A 340 10.95 6.50 -13.33
C GLY A 340 11.06 5.39 -14.39
N LYS A 341 11.85 4.34 -14.12
CA LYS A 341 12.12 3.23 -15.06
C LYS A 341 11.51 1.91 -14.61
N HIS A 342 11.43 1.67 -13.30
CA HIS A 342 11.08 0.37 -12.76
C HIS A 342 9.77 0.38 -11.97
N LEU A 343 9.07 -0.74 -12.04
CA LEU A 343 7.88 -1.06 -11.26
C LEU A 343 8.16 -2.32 -10.45
N ILE A 344 7.91 -2.27 -9.15
CA ILE A 344 8.10 -3.38 -8.22
C ILE A 344 6.76 -3.99 -7.87
N ILE A 345 6.63 -5.30 -8.07
CA ILE A 345 5.45 -6.08 -7.67
C ILE A 345 5.86 -7.04 -6.57
N ASN A 346 5.13 -6.99 -5.46
CA ASN A 346 5.43 -7.78 -4.27
C ASN A 346 4.51 -9.00 -4.20
N GLY A 347 5.09 -10.19 -4.16
CA GLY A 347 4.37 -11.46 -4.14
C GLY A 347 4.06 -11.93 -2.73
N LYS A 348 3.00 -11.43 -2.10
CA LYS A 348 2.58 -11.68 -0.71
C LYS A 348 2.71 -13.13 -0.24
N LEU A 349 2.28 -14.09 -1.04
CA LEU A 349 2.39 -15.54 -0.74
C LEU A 349 3.54 -16.22 -1.49
N SER A 350 4.36 -15.45 -2.19
CA SER A 350 5.61 -15.86 -2.79
C SER A 350 6.74 -15.08 -2.12
N PRO A 351 7.92 -15.67 -1.83
CA PRO A 351 9.02 -14.95 -1.19
C PRO A 351 9.71 -13.93 -2.11
N THR A 352 9.12 -13.63 -3.28
CA THR A 352 9.77 -12.86 -4.34
C THR A 352 9.17 -11.48 -4.54
N VAL A 353 10.00 -10.57 -5.00
CA VAL A 353 9.61 -9.33 -5.67
C VAL A 353 9.94 -9.44 -7.16
N THR A 354 9.04 -8.95 -8.01
CA THR A 354 9.20 -8.93 -9.47
C THR A 354 9.40 -7.49 -9.92
N VAL A 355 10.45 -7.24 -10.71
CA VAL A 355 10.79 -5.92 -11.25
C VAL A 355 10.44 -5.87 -12.72
N PHE A 356 9.56 -4.93 -13.11
CA PHE A 356 9.24 -4.63 -14.50
C PHE A 356 9.94 -3.36 -14.96
N ALA A 357 10.24 -3.27 -16.25
CA ALA A 357 10.67 -2.04 -16.89
C ALA A 357 9.49 -1.37 -17.59
N TRP A 358 9.16 -0.13 -17.20
CA TRP A 358 8.02 0.62 -17.73
C TRP A 358 8.08 0.83 -19.25
N ASP A 359 9.27 1.06 -19.82
CA ASP A 359 9.46 1.31 -21.25
C ASP A 359 9.15 0.09 -22.12
N LYS A 360 9.28 -1.11 -21.60
CA LYS A 360 8.94 -2.33 -22.32
C LYS A 360 7.42 -2.50 -22.55
N PHE A 361 6.59 -1.84 -21.79
CA PHE A 361 5.16 -1.90 -22.02
C PHE A 361 4.74 -1.31 -23.38
N ASP A 362 5.54 -0.42 -23.97
CA ASP A 362 5.32 0.05 -25.34
C ASP A 362 5.32 -1.12 -26.35
N ASP A 363 6.28 -1.99 -26.22
CA ASP A 363 6.41 -3.16 -27.08
C ASP A 363 5.40 -4.26 -26.75
N VAL A 364 5.01 -4.40 -25.47
CA VAL A 364 3.93 -5.31 -25.06
C VAL A 364 2.59 -4.89 -25.68
N PHE A 365 2.21 -3.59 -25.58
CA PHE A 365 0.98 -3.08 -26.16
C PHE A 365 0.99 -3.11 -27.70
N ALA A 366 2.17 -2.98 -28.31
CA ALA A 366 2.36 -3.13 -29.74
C ALA A 366 2.36 -4.59 -30.22
N GLY A 367 2.30 -5.57 -29.31
CA GLY A 367 2.34 -7.00 -29.61
C GLY A 367 3.70 -7.51 -30.11
N LYS A 368 4.78 -6.73 -29.90
CA LYS A 368 6.12 -7.11 -30.35
C LYS A 368 6.81 -8.09 -29.39
N ILE A 369 6.51 -8.00 -28.10
CA ILE A 369 7.00 -8.91 -27.06
C ILE A 369 5.84 -9.39 -26.19
N LYS A 370 6.05 -10.51 -25.49
CA LYS A 370 5.10 -10.98 -24.47
C LYS A 370 5.21 -10.15 -23.21
N GLY A 371 4.14 -10.13 -22.40
CA GLY A 371 4.11 -9.35 -21.15
C GLY A 371 5.23 -9.71 -20.19
N GLU A 372 5.54 -11.01 -20.07
CA GLU A 372 6.59 -11.52 -19.17
C GLU A 372 8.01 -11.06 -19.58
N GLU A 373 8.21 -10.69 -20.84
CA GLU A 373 9.50 -10.14 -21.30
C GLU A 373 9.75 -8.70 -20.82
N ALA A 374 8.72 -8.06 -20.22
CA ALA A 374 8.90 -6.80 -19.51
C ALA A 374 9.51 -6.97 -18.11
N ILE A 375 9.61 -8.21 -17.60
CA ILE A 375 10.29 -8.52 -16.35
C ILE A 375 11.79 -8.38 -16.54
N VAL A 376 12.46 -7.65 -15.67
CA VAL A 376 13.91 -7.41 -15.69
C VAL A 376 14.62 -7.97 -14.47
N ALA A 377 13.89 -8.31 -13.40
CA ALA A 377 14.40 -9.07 -12.27
C ALA A 377 13.28 -9.81 -11.53
N ASN A 378 13.67 -10.92 -10.90
CA ASN A 378 12.88 -11.67 -9.92
C ASN A 378 13.81 -12.00 -8.76
N LEU A 379 13.55 -11.41 -7.59
CA LEU A 379 14.45 -11.49 -6.45
C LEU A 379 13.72 -12.13 -5.26
N GLU A 380 14.29 -13.19 -4.71
CA GLU A 380 13.83 -13.73 -3.43
C GLU A 380 14.33 -12.84 -2.29
N VAL A 381 13.39 -12.27 -1.52
CA VAL A 381 13.69 -11.31 -0.46
C VAL A 381 13.37 -11.85 0.95
N GLY A 382 12.47 -12.80 1.06
CA GLY A 382 11.97 -13.38 2.32
C GLY A 382 10.45 -13.53 2.30
N LEU A 383 9.87 -14.05 3.37
CA LEU A 383 8.47 -14.44 3.40
C LEU A 383 7.52 -13.24 3.60
N GLY A 384 6.52 -13.17 2.74
CA GLY A 384 5.45 -12.18 2.83
C GLY A 384 5.83 -10.77 2.37
N PRO A 385 6.50 -10.56 1.22
CA PRO A 385 6.76 -9.22 0.72
C PRO A 385 5.44 -8.51 0.39
N LEU A 386 5.14 -7.41 1.11
CA LEU A 386 3.88 -6.67 0.93
C LEU A 386 4.06 -5.38 0.16
N HIS A 387 4.91 -4.47 0.62
CA HIS A 387 5.11 -3.15 0.03
C HIS A 387 6.57 -2.81 -0.05
N THR A 388 6.93 -1.97 -1.03
CA THR A 388 8.29 -1.49 -1.24
C THR A 388 8.30 0.04 -1.26
N THR A 389 9.24 0.64 -0.54
CA THR A 389 9.56 2.06 -0.61
C THR A 389 11.03 2.25 -0.99
N PHE A 390 11.47 3.50 -1.21
CA PHE A 390 12.74 3.78 -1.88
C PHE A 390 13.49 4.93 -1.21
N ASP A 391 14.82 4.96 -1.39
CA ASP A 391 15.69 6.04 -0.90
C ASP A 391 16.18 7.00 -2.00
N GLY A 392 15.75 6.81 -3.23
CA GLY A 392 16.22 7.61 -4.36
C GLY A 392 17.67 7.31 -4.81
N LYS A 393 18.37 6.37 -4.15
CA LYS A 393 19.77 5.98 -4.44
C LYS A 393 19.84 4.57 -5.05
N GLY A 394 18.70 4.05 -5.53
CA GLY A 394 18.60 2.71 -6.11
C GLY A 394 18.32 1.61 -5.08
N ASN A 395 18.24 1.90 -3.80
CA ASN A 395 17.86 0.91 -2.80
C ASN A 395 16.34 0.90 -2.57
N CYS A 396 15.84 -0.30 -2.37
CA CYS A 396 14.49 -0.63 -2.04
C CYS A 396 14.42 -1.14 -0.61
N TYR A 397 13.34 -0.81 0.07
CA TYR A 397 12.99 -1.28 1.40
C TYR A 397 11.65 -1.98 1.32
N THR A 398 11.65 -3.30 1.46
CA THR A 398 10.44 -4.11 1.33
C THR A 398 10.02 -4.65 2.69
N SER A 399 8.76 -4.47 3.05
CA SER A 399 8.16 -5.07 4.24
C SER A 399 7.91 -6.57 4.02
N LEU A 400 8.35 -7.39 4.97
CA LEU A 400 8.17 -8.85 5.00
C LEU A 400 7.14 -9.19 6.08
N PHE A 401 5.90 -9.33 5.67
CA PHE A 401 4.76 -9.51 6.58
C PHE A 401 4.86 -10.78 7.45
N LEU A 402 5.28 -11.89 6.87
CA LEU A 402 5.41 -13.16 7.58
C LEU A 402 6.70 -13.26 8.40
N ASP A 403 7.80 -12.72 7.88
CA ASP A 403 9.08 -12.69 8.59
C ASP A 403 9.15 -11.61 9.67
N SER A 404 8.22 -10.62 9.66
CA SER A 404 8.25 -9.44 10.53
C SER A 404 9.56 -8.66 10.42
N GLN A 405 10.00 -8.42 9.20
CA GLN A 405 11.27 -7.75 8.87
C GLN A 405 11.08 -6.68 7.81
N VAL A 406 12.04 -5.78 7.72
CA VAL A 406 12.28 -4.92 6.55
C VAL A 406 13.56 -5.41 5.87
N VAL A 407 13.52 -5.66 4.59
CA VAL A 407 14.69 -6.01 3.79
C VAL A 407 15.12 -4.84 2.91
N LYS A 408 16.40 -4.46 2.99
CA LYS A 408 17.05 -3.49 2.09
C LYS A 408 17.72 -4.25 0.95
N TRP A 409 17.42 -3.89 -0.29
CA TRP A 409 18.01 -4.47 -1.49
C TRP A 409 18.17 -3.42 -2.59
N ASN A 410 19.00 -3.72 -3.61
CA ASN A 410 19.34 -2.77 -4.68
C ASN A 410 18.78 -3.23 -6.03
N ILE A 411 18.12 -2.32 -6.79
CA ILE A 411 17.46 -2.62 -8.08
C ILE A 411 18.47 -3.04 -9.14
N ASP A 412 19.55 -2.26 -9.33
CA ASP A 412 20.53 -2.53 -10.39
C ASP A 412 21.23 -3.87 -10.15
N GLU A 413 21.57 -4.17 -8.90
CA GLU A 413 22.17 -5.45 -8.57
C GLU A 413 21.18 -6.61 -8.72
N ALA A 414 19.89 -6.41 -8.44
CA ALA A 414 18.87 -7.42 -8.69
C ALA A 414 18.76 -7.72 -10.20
N ILE A 415 18.82 -6.69 -11.05
CA ILE A 415 18.79 -6.84 -12.51
C ILE A 415 20.07 -7.55 -12.99
N ARG A 416 21.23 -7.22 -12.44
CA ARG A 416 22.51 -7.87 -12.77
C ARG A 416 22.52 -9.35 -12.35
N ALA A 417 22.06 -9.64 -11.14
CA ALA A 417 21.90 -11.01 -10.65
C ALA A 417 20.97 -11.83 -11.54
N TYR A 418 19.85 -11.25 -11.96
CA TYR A 418 18.89 -11.90 -12.86
C TYR A 418 19.48 -12.22 -14.24
N LYS A 419 20.46 -11.43 -14.69
CA LYS A 419 21.25 -11.70 -15.91
C LYS A 419 22.39 -12.70 -15.71
N GLY A 420 22.54 -13.28 -14.52
CA GLY A 420 23.54 -14.30 -14.19
C GLY A 420 24.85 -13.77 -13.62
N GLU A 421 24.94 -12.47 -13.28
CA GLU A 421 26.14 -11.94 -12.60
C GLU A 421 26.18 -12.39 -11.13
N LYS A 422 27.38 -12.64 -10.63
CA LYS A 422 27.60 -13.02 -9.23
C LYS A 422 27.64 -11.77 -8.33
N VAL A 423 26.47 -11.19 -8.04
CA VAL A 423 26.29 -10.06 -7.13
C VAL A 423 25.23 -10.40 -6.10
N ASN A 424 25.29 -9.78 -4.93
CA ASN A 424 24.28 -9.95 -3.88
C ASN A 424 23.41 -8.70 -3.76
N PRO A 425 22.18 -8.72 -4.28
CA PRO A 425 21.29 -7.57 -4.19
C PRO A 425 20.82 -7.26 -2.77
N ILE A 426 20.73 -8.26 -1.88
CA ILE A 426 20.27 -8.09 -0.49
C ILE A 426 21.39 -7.42 0.32
N LYS A 427 21.05 -6.29 0.96
CA LYS A 427 22.02 -5.50 1.74
C LYS A 427 21.89 -5.72 3.23
N GLN A 428 20.65 -5.77 3.72
CA GLN A 428 20.36 -5.93 5.15
C GLN A 428 18.93 -6.42 5.35
N LYS A 429 18.70 -7.16 6.42
CA LYS A 429 17.38 -7.39 7.01
C LYS A 429 17.36 -6.80 8.41
N LEU A 430 16.27 -6.12 8.76
CA LEU A 430 16.05 -5.50 10.06
C LEU A 430 14.77 -6.09 10.64
N ASP A 431 14.85 -6.65 11.84
CA ASP A 431 13.68 -7.10 12.58
C ASP A 431 12.83 -5.90 13.00
N VAL A 432 11.54 -5.98 12.73
CA VAL A 432 10.54 -5.01 13.16
C VAL A 432 9.47 -5.72 13.96
N HIS A 433 8.50 -4.97 14.46
CA HIS A 433 7.47 -5.60 15.23
C HIS A 433 6.53 -6.43 14.33
N TYR A 434 5.83 -7.35 15.00
CA TYR A 434 4.97 -8.37 14.42
C TYR A 434 4.02 -7.86 13.36
N GLN A 435 4.01 -8.56 12.22
CA GLN A 435 3.12 -8.34 11.08
C GLN A 435 3.12 -6.90 10.55
N ILE A 436 4.28 -6.45 10.11
CA ILE A 436 4.39 -5.22 9.34
C ILE A 436 3.50 -5.26 8.09
N GLY A 437 2.72 -4.19 7.87
CA GLY A 437 1.97 -3.96 6.64
C GLY A 437 2.75 -3.08 5.67
N HIS A 438 2.33 -1.81 5.56
CA HIS A 438 3.02 -0.83 4.73
C HIS A 438 4.35 -0.39 5.32
N ILE A 439 5.22 0.07 4.44
CA ILE A 439 6.46 0.77 4.74
C ILE A 439 6.55 2.00 3.84
N ASN A 440 6.89 3.15 4.38
CA ASN A 440 7.01 4.40 3.63
C ASN A 440 8.25 5.17 4.05
N ALA A 441 9.05 5.59 3.07
CA ALA A 441 10.21 6.45 3.29
C ALA A 441 9.88 7.92 3.00
N THR A 442 10.71 8.81 3.52
CA THR A 442 10.65 10.24 3.23
C THR A 442 10.74 10.48 1.72
N HIS A 443 9.69 11.10 1.16
CA HIS A 443 9.52 11.30 -0.29
C HIS A 443 9.67 10.02 -1.15
N GLY A 444 9.58 8.83 -0.55
CA GLY A 444 9.93 7.56 -1.18
C GLY A 444 9.14 7.22 -2.45
N GLU A 445 8.00 7.87 -2.70
CA GLU A 445 7.16 7.70 -3.90
C GLU A 445 7.34 8.82 -4.92
N THR A 446 8.43 9.60 -4.84
CA THR A 446 8.68 10.75 -5.72
C THR A 446 10.11 10.74 -6.27
N LYS A 447 10.36 11.54 -7.29
CA LYS A 447 11.72 11.79 -7.81
C LYS A 447 12.66 12.45 -6.79
N GLU A 448 12.11 12.99 -5.70
CA GLU A 448 12.83 13.66 -4.63
C GLU A 448 13.02 12.76 -3.40
N ALA A 449 12.91 11.44 -3.56
CA ALA A 449 13.20 10.48 -2.50
C ALA A 449 14.61 10.75 -1.94
N ASP A 450 14.71 11.00 -0.63
CA ASP A 450 15.94 11.50 0.00
C ASP A 450 16.63 10.48 0.92
N GLY A 451 15.90 9.38 1.26
CA GLY A 451 16.46 8.29 2.02
C GLY A 451 16.91 8.66 3.42
N LYS A 452 16.13 9.48 4.15
CA LYS A 452 16.42 9.81 5.55
C LYS A 452 15.72 8.88 6.53
N TRP A 453 14.40 8.79 6.44
CA TRP A 453 13.58 8.02 7.35
C TRP A 453 12.66 7.06 6.61
N ALA A 454 12.38 5.93 7.23
CA ALA A 454 11.29 5.06 6.85
C ALA A 454 10.43 4.72 8.07
N VAL A 455 9.12 4.52 7.86
CA VAL A 455 8.21 4.07 8.91
C VAL A 455 7.67 2.70 8.57
N ALA A 456 7.75 1.80 9.54
CA ALA A 456 7.16 0.47 9.50
C ALA A 456 5.81 0.50 10.21
N LEU A 457 4.72 0.20 9.48
CA LEU A 457 3.35 0.24 10.00
C LEU A 457 2.93 -1.18 10.39
N CYS A 458 3.00 -1.49 11.69
CA CYS A 458 2.73 -2.83 12.23
C CYS A 458 1.24 -2.95 12.65
N LYS A 459 0.36 -2.88 11.67
CA LYS A 459 -1.10 -2.73 11.82
C LYS A 459 -1.84 -3.91 12.48
N PHE A 460 -1.18 -5.05 12.68
CA PHE A 460 -1.78 -6.20 13.37
C PHE A 460 -1.17 -6.47 14.73
N SER A 461 -0.27 -5.62 15.20
CA SER A 461 0.49 -5.77 16.44
C SER A 461 -0.29 -5.31 17.69
N LYS A 462 -1.52 -5.75 17.85
CA LYS A 462 -2.45 -5.30 18.91
C LYS A 462 -2.02 -5.69 20.34
N ASP A 463 -1.13 -6.64 20.49
CA ASP A 463 -0.68 -7.12 21.80
C ASP A 463 0.57 -6.41 22.33
N ARG A 464 1.17 -5.50 21.55
CA ARG A 464 2.40 -4.78 21.93
C ARG A 464 2.20 -3.95 23.20
N PHE A 465 1.03 -3.34 23.38
CA PHE A 465 0.69 -2.48 24.49
C PHE A 465 -0.49 -3.07 25.29
N LEU A 466 -0.24 -4.10 26.06
CA LEU A 466 -1.27 -4.96 26.69
C LEU A 466 -2.19 -4.24 27.66
N ASN A 467 -1.75 -3.19 28.34
CA ASN A 467 -2.44 -2.60 29.49
C ASN A 467 -3.31 -1.38 29.16
N VAL A 468 -3.64 -1.16 27.89
CA VAL A 468 -4.45 0.01 27.46
C VAL A 468 -5.93 -0.32 27.24
N GLY A 469 -6.43 -1.40 27.82
CA GLY A 469 -7.84 -1.80 27.76
C GLY A 469 -8.23 -2.55 26.49
N PRO A 470 -9.54 -2.63 26.17
CA PRO A 470 -10.05 -3.46 25.08
C PRO A 470 -9.69 -2.91 23.68
N MET A 471 -9.42 -1.62 23.57
CA MET A 471 -8.99 -0.95 22.34
C MET A 471 -7.46 -0.90 22.28
N LYS A 472 -6.84 -2.06 22.18
CA LYS A 472 -5.39 -2.19 22.12
C LYS A 472 -4.83 -1.49 20.87
N PRO A 473 -3.87 -0.56 21.02
CA PRO A 473 -3.27 0.10 19.88
C PRO A 473 -2.34 -0.86 19.12
N GLU A 474 -2.24 -0.66 17.84
CA GLU A 474 -1.15 -1.13 16.99
C GLU A 474 0.12 -0.32 17.28
N ASN A 475 1.19 -0.56 16.54
CA ASN A 475 2.40 0.23 16.67
C ASN A 475 3.04 0.62 15.35
N ASP A 476 3.77 1.73 15.39
CA ASP A 476 4.62 2.22 14.32
C ASP A 476 6.06 2.28 14.79
N GLN A 477 6.97 2.02 13.87
CA GLN A 477 8.40 2.07 14.13
C GLN A 477 9.07 2.99 13.13
N LEU A 478 9.92 3.90 13.62
CA LEU A 478 10.74 4.78 12.79
C LEU A 478 12.13 4.15 12.61
N ILE A 479 12.58 4.11 11.38
CA ILE A 479 13.85 3.56 10.95
C ILE A 479 14.70 4.67 10.33
N ASP A 480 15.91 4.86 10.83
CA ASP A 480 16.95 5.67 10.17
C ASP A 480 17.50 4.89 8.98
N ILE A 481 17.31 5.40 7.77
CA ILE A 481 17.82 4.83 6.52
C ILE A 481 18.84 5.74 5.84
N SER A 482 19.30 6.78 6.51
CA SER A 482 20.22 7.78 5.97
C SER A 482 21.64 7.25 5.75
N GLY A 483 22.03 6.23 6.54
CA GLY A 483 23.31 5.56 6.46
C GLY A 483 23.30 4.28 5.61
N ASP A 484 24.42 3.57 5.66
CA ASP A 484 24.55 2.27 4.98
C ASP A 484 23.63 1.21 5.59
N LYS A 485 23.42 1.28 6.91
CA LYS A 485 22.59 0.37 7.67
C LYS A 485 21.26 1.01 8.05
N MET A 486 20.22 0.20 8.05
CA MET A 486 18.94 0.54 8.69
C MET A 486 19.09 0.43 10.22
N VAL A 487 18.59 1.42 10.95
CA VAL A 487 18.60 1.41 12.43
C VAL A 487 17.23 1.81 12.95
N LEU A 488 16.65 0.99 13.84
CA LEU A 488 15.41 1.30 14.53
C LEU A 488 15.67 2.39 15.57
N VAL A 489 14.96 3.52 15.48
CA VAL A 489 15.16 4.70 16.35
C VAL A 489 13.96 5.05 17.21
N HIS A 490 12.77 4.57 16.85
CA HIS A 490 11.56 4.80 17.63
C HIS A 490 10.58 3.62 17.48
N ASP A 491 9.88 3.30 18.56
CA ASP A 491 8.81 2.32 18.62
C ASP A 491 7.70 2.88 19.52
N GLY A 492 6.53 3.11 18.99
CA GLY A 492 5.45 3.76 19.70
C GLY A 492 4.07 3.23 19.35
N PRO A 493 3.08 3.42 20.25
CA PRO A 493 1.72 3.05 19.97
C PRO A 493 1.12 3.98 18.91
N THR A 494 0.35 3.40 18.00
CA THR A 494 -0.55 4.13 17.12
C THR A 494 -1.96 3.60 17.29
N TYR A 495 -2.95 4.45 17.06
CA TYR A 495 -4.33 4.11 17.33
C TYR A 495 -5.10 3.86 16.04
N ALA A 496 -5.94 2.81 16.04
CA ALA A 496 -6.87 2.43 15.00
C ALA A 496 -6.24 2.21 13.61
N GLU A 497 -5.71 1.03 13.38
CA GLU A 497 -5.25 0.51 12.09
C GLU A 497 -4.43 1.51 11.24
N PRO A 498 -3.14 1.69 11.53
CA PRO A 498 -2.25 2.51 10.71
C PRO A 498 -2.00 1.76 9.40
N HIS A 499 -2.97 1.83 8.47
CA HIS A 499 -2.91 1.02 7.26
C HIS A 499 -1.76 1.47 6.37
N ASP A 500 -1.67 2.78 6.15
CA ASP A 500 -0.67 3.38 5.27
C ASP A 500 -0.32 4.80 5.74
N ALA A 501 0.81 5.31 5.30
CA ALA A 501 1.26 6.67 5.55
C ALA A 501 1.94 7.25 4.31
N THR A 502 2.10 8.56 4.28
CA THR A 502 2.97 9.25 3.32
C THR A 502 3.72 10.36 4.03
N ILE A 503 4.97 10.60 3.66
CA ILE A 503 5.87 11.49 4.40
C ILE A 503 6.37 12.59 3.47
N VAL A 504 6.12 13.83 3.86
CA VAL A 504 6.38 15.04 3.07
C VAL A 504 7.31 15.97 3.85
N HIS A 505 8.32 16.52 3.21
CA HIS A 505 9.21 17.52 3.81
C HIS A 505 8.43 18.82 4.10
N ALA A 506 8.70 19.46 5.23
CA ALA A 506 8.02 20.68 5.71
C ALA A 506 7.97 21.80 4.66
N SER A 507 9.03 21.95 3.85
CA SER A 507 9.08 22.99 2.81
C SER A 507 8.04 22.85 1.69
N LYS A 508 7.38 21.69 1.58
CA LYS A 508 6.30 21.47 0.60
C LYS A 508 4.92 21.89 1.13
N LEU A 509 4.82 22.18 2.43
CA LEU A 509 3.57 22.47 3.12
C LEU A 509 3.41 23.95 3.51
N ASN A 510 4.37 24.79 3.12
CA ASN A 510 4.41 26.24 3.43
C ASN A 510 3.83 27.06 2.27
#